data_51664615481b963d869b677cc5d68750
#
_entry.id   51664615481b963d869b677cc5d68750
#
_cell.length_a   1.000
_cell.length_b   1.000
_cell.length_c   1.000
_cell.angle_alpha   90.00
_cell.angle_beta   90.00
_cell.angle_gamma   90.00
#
_symmetry.space_group_name_H-M   'P 1'
#
loop_
_entity.id
_entity.type
_entity.pdbx_description
1 polymer ?
#
loop_
_entity_poly.entity_id
_entity_poly.type
_entity_poly.pdbx_seq_one_letter_code
_entity_poly.pdbx_strand_id
1 'polypeptide(L)'
;SSGHPVQFYMNRHTVEYYEAARWRGLSWYGITPGSRSLLIWGNPFELDKMAERRYRLTERYLKNRRIIPAYALDPAAMPEHVRLFNSYRPEYIYGYAGAIALFARLMKEQGLQLKHRLKAVVSTSETLQPWQRELMEEVFQAPVVNEYGARDGGIIAYQCPEGGMHLSAENLVAEVID
;
A
#
# COMPACT_ATOMS: atom_id res chain seq x y z
N SER A 1 15.00 -17.17 1.42
CA SER A 1 14.32 -17.77 0.27
C SER A 1 15.32 -18.59 -0.53
N SER A 2 14.86 -19.67 -1.14
CA SER A 2 15.71 -20.57 -1.96
C SER A 2 16.19 -19.92 -3.27
N GLY A 3 15.74 -18.73 -3.60
CA GLY A 3 16.04 -18.05 -4.86
C GLY A 3 15.36 -18.62 -6.10
N HIS A 4 14.57 -19.70 -5.94
CA HIS A 4 13.80 -20.25 -7.06
C HIS A 4 12.52 -19.46 -7.28
N PRO A 5 12.29 -18.88 -8.48
CA PRO A 5 11.05 -18.17 -8.76
C PRO A 5 9.88 -19.14 -8.89
N VAL A 6 8.74 -18.76 -8.33
CA VAL A 6 7.47 -19.45 -8.57
C VAL A 6 6.81 -18.78 -9.77
N GLN A 7 6.40 -19.61 -10.75
CA GLN A 7 5.67 -19.16 -11.93
C GLN A 7 4.21 -19.61 -11.82
N PHE A 8 3.28 -18.68 -12.03
CA PHE A 8 1.85 -18.96 -12.07
C PHE A 8 1.17 -18.08 -13.12
N TYR A 9 0.01 -18.50 -13.55
CA TYR A 9 -0.78 -17.78 -14.54
C TYR A 9 -2.07 -17.27 -13.89
N MET A 10 -2.40 -16.02 -14.13
CA MET A 10 -3.69 -15.44 -13.76
C MET A 10 -4.49 -15.17 -15.03
N ASN A 11 -5.73 -15.65 -15.08
CA ASN A 11 -6.64 -15.28 -16.14
C ASN A 11 -7.22 -13.88 -15.91
N ARG A 12 -7.88 -13.33 -16.92
CA ARG A 12 -8.46 -11.99 -16.85
C ARG A 12 -9.48 -11.86 -15.70
N HIS A 13 -10.32 -12.88 -15.52
CA HIS A 13 -11.33 -12.89 -14.46
C HIS A 13 -10.71 -12.79 -13.06
N THR A 14 -9.63 -13.53 -12.78
CA THR A 14 -8.89 -13.46 -11.52
C THR A 14 -8.35 -12.06 -11.26
N VAL A 15 -7.78 -11.40 -12.30
CA VAL A 15 -7.25 -10.03 -12.17
C VAL A 15 -8.36 -9.02 -11.91
N GLU A 16 -9.51 -9.15 -12.59
CA GLU A 16 -10.66 -8.27 -12.39
C GLU A 16 -11.24 -8.41 -10.98
N TYR A 17 -11.34 -9.64 -10.47
CA TYR A 17 -11.76 -9.88 -9.08
C TYR A 17 -10.78 -9.32 -8.06
N TYR A 18 -9.49 -9.47 -8.29
CA TYR A 18 -8.45 -8.90 -7.46
C TYR A 18 -8.64 -7.37 -7.31
N GLU A 19 -8.82 -6.68 -8.42
CA GLU A 19 -9.04 -5.22 -8.39
C GLU A 19 -10.39 -4.87 -7.75
N ALA A 20 -11.45 -5.62 -8.02
CA ALA A 20 -12.77 -5.40 -7.40
C ALA A 20 -12.72 -5.58 -5.89
N ALA A 21 -12.08 -6.62 -5.38
CA ALA A 21 -11.92 -6.86 -3.94
C ALA A 21 -11.14 -5.72 -3.26
N ARG A 22 -10.07 -5.23 -3.89
CA ARG A 22 -9.31 -4.06 -3.40
C ARG A 22 -10.20 -2.83 -3.33
N TRP A 23 -10.91 -2.50 -4.40
CA TRP A 23 -11.77 -1.31 -4.44
C TRP A 23 -12.93 -1.42 -3.47
N ARG A 24 -13.49 -2.62 -3.24
CA ARG A 24 -14.46 -2.86 -2.19
C ARG A 24 -13.90 -2.48 -0.82
N GLY A 25 -12.73 -3.01 -0.47
CA GLY A 25 -12.09 -2.70 0.81
C GLY A 25 -11.77 -1.20 0.97
N LEU A 26 -11.20 -0.58 -0.06
CA LEU A 26 -10.91 0.86 -0.07
C LEU A 26 -12.18 1.72 0.06
N SER A 27 -13.30 1.29 -0.53
CA SER A 27 -14.57 2.03 -0.50
C SER A 27 -15.13 2.17 0.92
N TRP A 28 -14.86 1.24 1.82
CA TRP A 28 -15.27 1.32 3.24
C TRP A 28 -14.64 2.53 3.96
N TYR A 29 -13.51 3.02 3.44
CA TYR A 29 -12.81 4.20 3.94
C TYR A 29 -13.05 5.45 3.08
N GLY A 30 -14.07 5.44 2.22
CA GLY A 30 -14.40 6.55 1.33
C GLY A 30 -13.34 6.81 0.25
N ILE A 31 -12.55 5.80 -0.10
CA ILE A 31 -11.55 5.85 -1.18
C ILE A 31 -12.18 5.24 -2.44
N THR A 32 -12.10 5.95 -3.54
CA THR A 32 -12.73 5.58 -4.81
C THR A 32 -11.69 5.51 -5.93
N PRO A 33 -12.01 4.86 -7.07
CA PRO A 33 -11.15 4.92 -8.26
C PRO A 33 -10.80 6.37 -8.62
N GLY A 34 -9.51 6.63 -8.83
CA GLY A 34 -9.01 7.98 -9.09
C GLY A 34 -8.58 8.78 -7.84
N SER A 35 -8.89 8.32 -6.62
CA SER A 35 -8.33 8.90 -5.38
C SER A 35 -6.81 8.92 -5.43
N ARG A 36 -6.22 10.04 -5.01
CA ARG A 36 -4.77 10.21 -5.00
C ARG A 36 -4.13 9.31 -3.96
N SER A 37 -3.12 8.55 -4.37
CA SER A 37 -2.40 7.65 -3.48
C SER A 37 -0.90 7.88 -3.48
N LEU A 38 -0.28 7.66 -2.32
CA LEU A 38 1.15 7.54 -2.18
C LEU A 38 1.50 6.07 -1.92
N LEU A 39 2.25 5.48 -2.83
CA LEU A 39 2.77 4.13 -2.66
C LEU A 39 4.15 4.19 -2.02
N ILE A 40 4.35 3.45 -0.93
CA ILE A 40 5.67 3.16 -0.36
C ILE A 40 5.96 1.70 -0.70
N TRP A 41 6.67 1.51 -1.83
CA TRP A 41 6.76 0.20 -2.48
C TRP A 41 8.18 -0.13 -2.88
N GLY A 42 8.47 -1.43 -3.04
CA GLY A 42 9.73 -1.87 -3.62
C GLY A 42 9.93 -1.34 -5.04
N ASN A 43 11.12 -1.52 -5.58
CA ASN A 43 11.35 -1.15 -6.97
C ASN A 43 10.48 -2.05 -7.88
N PRO A 44 9.62 -1.47 -8.72
CA PRO A 44 8.84 -2.28 -9.64
C PRO A 44 9.70 -2.78 -10.78
N PHE A 45 10.66 -3.64 -10.50
CA PHE A 45 11.45 -4.32 -11.53
C PHE A 45 12.78 -3.67 -11.92
N GLU A 46 13.69 -4.52 -12.32
CA GLU A 46 14.80 -4.25 -13.24
C GLU A 46 14.26 -3.91 -14.65
N LEU A 47 13.46 -2.84 -14.73
CA LEU A 47 13.01 -2.31 -16.01
C LEU A 47 14.15 -1.50 -16.62
N ASP A 48 14.27 -1.53 -17.93
CA ASP A 48 15.08 -0.54 -18.62
C ASP A 48 14.54 0.89 -18.32
N LYS A 49 15.40 1.89 -18.50
CA LYS A 49 15.06 3.29 -18.17
C LYS A 49 13.80 3.81 -18.87
N MET A 50 13.51 3.30 -20.06
CA MET A 50 12.35 3.71 -20.84
C MET A 50 11.08 3.09 -20.30
N ALA A 51 11.09 1.80 -19.96
CA ALA A 51 9.97 1.11 -19.34
C ALA A 51 9.67 1.67 -17.94
N GLU A 52 10.69 1.99 -17.14
CA GLU A 52 10.52 2.67 -15.87
C GLU A 52 9.86 4.05 -16.02
N ARG A 53 10.31 4.86 -16.98
CA ARG A 53 9.70 6.17 -17.25
C ARG A 53 8.24 6.04 -17.66
N ARG A 54 7.91 5.10 -18.57
CA ARG A 54 6.52 4.83 -18.98
C ARG A 54 5.67 4.39 -17.80
N TYR A 55 6.18 3.47 -16.97
CA TYR A 55 5.51 3.02 -15.76
C TYR A 55 5.20 4.19 -14.83
N ARG A 56 6.19 5.02 -14.49
CA ARG A 56 6.01 6.21 -13.63
C ARG A 56 5.00 7.21 -14.20
N LEU A 57 4.98 7.41 -15.52
CA LEU A 57 4.00 8.29 -16.17
C LEU A 57 2.58 7.69 -16.08
N THR A 58 2.43 6.39 -16.32
CA THR A 58 1.14 5.68 -16.17
C THR A 58 0.62 5.77 -14.73
N GLU A 59 1.46 5.47 -13.74
CA GLU A 59 1.09 5.60 -12.33
C GLU A 59 0.69 7.04 -11.98
N ARG A 60 1.45 8.02 -12.50
CA ARG A 60 1.24 9.43 -12.21
C ARG A 60 -0.04 9.99 -12.83
N TYR A 61 -0.29 9.72 -14.10
CA TYR A 61 -1.34 10.40 -14.87
C TYR A 61 -2.60 9.58 -15.10
N LEU A 62 -2.49 8.25 -15.18
CA LEU A 62 -3.66 7.38 -15.35
C LEU A 62 -4.18 6.84 -14.01
N LYS A 63 -3.29 6.51 -13.07
CA LYS A 63 -3.70 5.92 -11.79
C LYS A 63 -3.69 6.91 -10.62
N ASN A 64 -3.29 8.15 -10.87
CA ASN A 64 -3.20 9.20 -9.87
C ASN A 64 -2.38 8.79 -8.63
N ARG A 65 -1.19 8.21 -8.87
CA ARG A 65 -0.30 7.67 -7.86
C ARG A 65 1.06 8.34 -7.87
N ARG A 66 1.67 8.47 -6.69
CA ARG A 66 3.09 8.77 -6.52
C ARG A 66 3.74 7.62 -5.81
N ILE A 67 5.00 7.34 -6.16
CA ILE A 67 5.74 6.22 -5.59
C ILE A 67 6.96 6.77 -4.88
N ILE A 68 7.13 6.38 -3.62
CA ILE A 68 8.39 6.50 -2.87
C ILE A 68 8.96 5.08 -2.82
N PRO A 69 10.14 4.85 -3.39
CA PRO A 69 10.78 3.54 -3.30
C PRO A 69 11.14 3.23 -1.85
N ALA A 70 10.75 2.04 -1.37
CA ALA A 70 11.02 1.64 0.01
C ALA A 70 12.52 1.61 0.35
N TYR A 71 13.36 1.31 -0.64
CA TYR A 71 14.83 1.33 -0.49
C TYR A 71 15.43 2.75 -0.44
N ALA A 72 14.66 3.78 -0.79
CA ALA A 72 15.08 5.18 -0.74
C ALA A 72 14.66 5.87 0.57
N LEU A 73 14.15 5.12 1.53
CA LEU A 73 13.78 5.63 2.85
C LEU A 73 15.04 5.72 3.72
N ASP A 74 15.66 6.87 3.69
CA ASP A 74 16.77 7.22 4.59
C ASP A 74 16.52 8.59 5.24
N PRO A 75 17.16 8.89 6.39
CA PRO A 75 16.95 10.14 7.10
C PRO A 75 17.19 11.40 6.26
N ALA A 76 18.14 11.38 5.33
CA ALA A 76 18.49 12.55 4.52
C ALA A 76 17.42 12.84 3.44
N ALA A 77 16.77 11.81 2.93
CA ALA A 77 15.72 11.94 1.90
C ALA A 77 14.34 12.33 2.48
N MET A 78 14.12 12.15 3.77
CA MET A 78 12.80 12.36 4.39
C MET A 78 12.20 13.75 4.19
N PRO A 79 12.94 14.86 4.29
CA PRO A 79 12.36 16.19 4.05
C PRO A 79 11.80 16.36 2.63
N GLU A 80 12.44 15.72 1.62
CA GLU A 80 11.95 15.73 0.25
C GLU A 80 10.69 14.87 0.09
N HIS A 81 10.68 13.68 0.68
CA HIS A 81 9.52 12.78 0.67
C HIS A 81 8.30 13.43 1.33
N VAL A 82 8.47 14.09 2.47
CA VAL A 82 7.37 14.82 3.14
C VAL A 82 6.94 16.05 2.34
N ARG A 83 7.86 16.73 1.67
CA ARG A 83 7.52 17.83 0.75
C ARG A 83 6.68 17.32 -0.43
N LEU A 84 7.07 16.20 -1.04
CA LEU A 84 6.28 15.53 -2.08
C LEU A 84 4.88 15.19 -1.57
N PHE A 85 4.79 14.57 -0.39
CA PHE A 85 3.53 14.23 0.25
C PHE A 85 2.63 15.47 0.40
N ASN A 86 3.15 16.52 1.02
CA ASN A 86 2.40 17.74 1.31
C ASN A 86 1.97 18.50 0.04
N SER A 87 2.76 18.45 -1.02
CA SER A 87 2.42 19.10 -2.32
C SER A 87 1.42 18.28 -3.12
N TYR A 88 1.57 16.96 -3.12
CA TYR A 88 0.69 16.06 -3.86
C TYR A 88 -0.65 15.85 -3.16
N ARG A 89 -0.68 15.87 -1.83
CA ARG A 89 -1.85 15.70 -0.95
C ARG A 89 -2.59 14.38 -1.24
N PRO A 90 -1.95 13.22 -1.06
CA PRO A 90 -2.59 11.92 -1.27
C PRO A 90 -3.74 11.74 -0.28
N GLU A 91 -4.78 11.04 -0.68
CA GLU A 91 -5.91 10.69 0.16
C GLU A 91 -5.62 9.45 1.03
N TYR A 92 -4.72 8.59 0.56
CA TYR A 92 -4.29 7.41 1.30
C TYR A 92 -2.83 7.03 0.98
N ILE A 93 -2.22 6.31 1.92
CA ILE A 93 -0.94 5.62 1.73
C ILE A 93 -1.22 4.15 1.47
N TYR A 94 -0.41 3.50 0.63
CA TYR A 94 -0.46 2.08 0.36
C TYR A 94 0.95 1.51 0.30
N GLY A 95 1.23 0.40 1.00
CA GLY A 95 2.56 -0.17 0.94
C GLY A 95 2.85 -1.28 1.95
N TYR A 96 4.11 -1.66 2.03
CA TYR A 96 4.61 -2.65 2.96
C TYR A 96 4.53 -2.15 4.41
N ALA A 97 4.10 -3.00 5.34
CA ALA A 97 4.01 -2.66 6.76
C ALA A 97 5.33 -2.09 7.31
N GLY A 98 6.44 -2.77 7.03
CA GLY A 98 7.77 -2.34 7.48
C GLY A 98 8.21 -1.01 6.87
N ALA A 99 7.95 -0.79 5.58
CA ALA A 99 8.35 0.44 4.90
C ALA A 99 7.53 1.65 5.37
N ILE A 100 6.20 1.49 5.54
CA ILE A 100 5.36 2.56 6.06
C ILE A 100 5.72 2.88 7.51
N ALA A 101 5.99 1.87 8.35
CA ALA A 101 6.44 2.08 9.73
C ALA A 101 7.79 2.80 9.79
N LEU A 102 8.73 2.45 8.91
CA LEU A 102 10.02 3.16 8.80
C LEU A 102 9.80 4.63 8.42
N PHE A 103 8.96 4.89 7.43
CA PHE A 103 8.61 6.25 7.02
C PHE A 103 8.00 7.05 8.19
N ALA A 104 7.06 6.47 8.92
CA ALA A 104 6.44 7.08 10.10
C ALA A 104 7.47 7.37 11.20
N ARG A 105 8.35 6.40 11.50
CA ARG A 105 9.41 6.57 12.50
C ARG A 105 10.36 7.71 12.14
N LEU A 106 10.87 7.73 10.92
CA LEU A 106 11.77 8.79 10.47
C LEU A 106 11.10 10.18 10.47
N MET A 107 9.81 10.26 10.13
CA MET A 107 9.04 11.50 10.28
C MET A 107 9.00 11.96 11.74
N LYS A 108 8.69 11.06 12.67
CA LYS A 108 8.60 11.35 14.11
C LYS A 108 9.93 11.81 14.67
N GLU A 109 11.02 11.09 14.36
CA GLU A 109 12.39 11.41 14.79
C GLU A 109 12.85 12.79 14.32
N GLN A 110 12.43 13.23 13.14
CA GLN A 110 12.80 14.52 12.54
C GLN A 110 11.77 15.63 12.79
N GLY A 111 10.68 15.37 13.53
CA GLY A 111 9.62 16.33 13.77
C GLY A 111 8.87 16.78 12.51
N LEU A 112 8.89 15.95 11.46
CA LEU A 112 8.23 16.25 10.19
C LEU A 112 6.72 15.98 10.30
N GLN A 113 5.91 16.84 9.69
CA GLN A 113 4.46 16.75 9.80
C GLN A 113 3.77 16.74 8.42
N LEU A 114 2.67 16.02 8.34
CA LEU A 114 1.76 16.10 7.22
C LEU A 114 0.83 17.30 7.36
N LYS A 115 0.59 18.01 6.25
CA LYS A 115 -0.24 19.22 6.23
C LYS A 115 -1.70 18.96 5.88
N HIS A 116 -2.10 17.70 5.70
CA HIS A 116 -3.48 17.31 5.42
C HIS A 116 -3.76 15.93 5.99
N ARG A 117 -5.05 15.62 6.15
CA ARG A 117 -5.49 14.33 6.68
C ARG A 117 -5.57 13.27 5.58
N LEU A 118 -5.17 12.07 5.94
CA LEU A 118 -5.41 10.86 5.14
C LEU A 118 -6.77 10.26 5.49
N LYS A 119 -7.37 9.56 4.53
CA LYS A 119 -8.53 8.71 4.75
C LYS A 119 -8.15 7.38 5.39
N ALA A 120 -7.02 6.81 4.95
CA ALA A 120 -6.49 5.57 5.48
C ALA A 120 -5.00 5.39 5.15
N VAL A 121 -4.35 4.51 5.91
CA VAL A 121 -3.03 3.94 5.63
C VAL A 121 -3.21 2.45 5.43
N VAL A 122 -3.04 1.96 4.20
CA VAL A 122 -3.24 0.56 3.85
C VAL A 122 -1.90 -0.18 3.87
N SER A 123 -1.80 -1.12 4.78
CA SER A 123 -0.64 -2.01 4.94
C SER A 123 -0.93 -3.36 4.27
N THR A 124 0.00 -3.84 3.46
CA THR A 124 -0.13 -5.11 2.73
C THR A 124 1.21 -5.83 2.60
N SER A 125 1.17 -7.07 2.13
CA SER A 125 2.32 -7.93 1.76
C SER A 125 3.25 -8.35 2.90
N GLU A 126 3.08 -7.85 4.08
CA GLU A 126 3.81 -8.21 5.29
C GLU A 126 2.84 -8.30 6.47
N THR A 127 3.20 -9.07 7.49
CA THR A 127 2.43 -9.11 8.73
C THR A 127 2.48 -7.74 9.41
N LEU A 128 1.34 -7.10 9.58
CA LEU A 128 1.23 -5.84 10.31
C LEU A 128 1.34 -6.11 11.83
N GLN A 129 2.46 -5.70 12.42
CA GLN A 129 2.69 -5.85 13.86
C GLN A 129 1.93 -4.77 14.67
N PRO A 130 1.49 -5.06 15.91
CA PRO A 130 0.77 -4.09 16.74
C PRO A 130 1.50 -2.75 16.89
N TRP A 131 2.81 -2.78 17.20
CA TRP A 131 3.62 -1.57 17.34
C TRP A 131 3.73 -0.73 16.05
N GLN A 132 3.70 -1.39 14.88
CA GLN A 132 3.69 -0.68 13.59
C GLN A 132 2.37 0.07 13.39
N ARG A 133 1.26 -0.58 13.70
CA ARG A 133 -0.07 0.03 13.65
C ARG A 133 -0.13 1.27 14.55
N GLU A 134 0.23 1.13 15.81
CA GLU A 134 0.22 2.22 16.79
C GLU A 134 1.06 3.41 16.34
N LEU A 135 2.28 3.16 15.86
CA LEU A 135 3.16 4.20 15.32
C LEU A 135 2.56 4.90 14.11
N MET A 136 2.01 4.15 13.17
CA MET A 136 1.39 4.73 11.97
C MET A 136 0.15 5.55 12.31
N GLU A 137 -0.71 5.07 13.20
CA GLU A 137 -1.91 5.78 13.65
C GLU A 137 -1.54 7.07 14.40
N GLU A 138 -0.51 7.02 15.23
CA GLU A 138 0.03 8.19 15.92
C GLU A 138 0.55 9.27 14.93
N VAL A 139 1.38 8.85 13.97
CA VAL A 139 2.07 9.80 13.08
C VAL A 139 1.15 10.33 11.98
N PHE A 140 0.34 9.45 11.37
CA PHE A 140 -0.51 9.83 10.24
C PHE A 140 -1.89 10.34 10.65
N GLN A 141 -2.31 10.13 11.90
CA GLN A 141 -3.63 10.51 12.42
C GLN A 141 -4.78 10.00 11.53
N ALA A 142 -4.64 8.75 11.07
CA ALA A 142 -5.56 8.08 10.16
C ALA A 142 -5.67 6.58 10.48
N PRO A 143 -6.80 5.93 10.18
CA PRO A 143 -6.95 4.51 10.41
C PRO A 143 -5.93 3.70 9.59
N VAL A 144 -5.29 2.73 10.25
CA VAL A 144 -4.40 1.77 9.61
C VAL A 144 -5.17 0.51 9.27
N VAL A 145 -5.17 0.16 8.00
CA VAL A 145 -5.97 -0.92 7.42
C VAL A 145 -5.06 -2.06 7.03
N ASN A 146 -5.40 -3.26 7.45
CA ASN A 146 -4.70 -4.47 7.04
C ASN A 146 -5.37 -5.07 5.79
N GLU A 147 -4.59 -5.18 4.70
CA GLU A 147 -4.97 -5.90 3.49
C GLU A 147 -4.17 -7.21 3.46
N TYR A 148 -4.85 -8.34 3.55
CA TYR A 148 -4.25 -9.66 3.46
C TYR A 148 -4.44 -10.21 2.05
N GLY A 149 -3.34 -10.57 1.42
CA GLY A 149 -3.37 -11.08 0.06
C GLY A 149 -2.09 -11.80 -0.32
N ALA A 150 -2.16 -12.48 -1.46
CA ALA A 150 -1.05 -13.18 -2.08
C ALA A 150 -0.95 -12.80 -3.57
N ARG A 151 0.25 -12.91 -4.12
CA ARG A 151 0.48 -12.53 -5.51
C ARG A 151 -0.31 -13.40 -6.50
N ASP A 152 -0.47 -14.65 -6.17
CA ASP A 152 -1.20 -15.68 -6.91
C ASP A 152 -2.68 -15.79 -6.52
N GLY A 153 -3.02 -15.49 -5.26
CA GLY A 153 -4.39 -15.57 -4.73
C GLY A 153 -5.18 -14.26 -4.77
N GLY A 154 -4.53 -13.13 -5.06
CA GLY A 154 -5.16 -11.83 -5.02
C GLY A 154 -5.44 -11.32 -3.60
N ILE A 155 -6.47 -10.48 -3.45
CA ILE A 155 -6.90 -9.99 -2.14
C ILE A 155 -7.76 -11.07 -1.46
N ILE A 156 -7.20 -11.68 -0.41
CA ILE A 156 -7.84 -12.74 0.36
C ILE A 156 -8.80 -12.16 1.39
N ALA A 157 -8.34 -11.15 2.14
CA ALA A 157 -9.18 -10.48 3.13
C ALA A 157 -8.80 -8.99 3.26
N TYR A 158 -9.78 -8.19 3.68
CA TYR A 158 -9.61 -6.76 3.88
C TYR A 158 -10.22 -6.34 5.21
N GLN A 159 -9.51 -5.53 5.98
CA GLN A 159 -10.00 -5.05 7.27
C GLN A 159 -11.06 -3.95 7.06
N CYS A 160 -12.20 -4.08 7.76
CA CYS A 160 -13.24 -3.04 7.77
C CYS A 160 -12.99 -2.00 8.88
N PRO A 161 -13.72 -0.87 8.87
CA PRO A 161 -13.62 0.16 9.93
C PRO A 161 -13.91 -0.33 11.34
N GLU A 162 -14.71 -1.40 11.48
CA GLU A 162 -15.04 -2.03 12.77
C GLU A 162 -13.92 -2.99 13.26
N GLY A 163 -12.80 -3.11 12.51
CA GLY A 163 -11.65 -3.92 12.88
C GLY A 163 -11.71 -5.38 12.41
N GLY A 164 -12.83 -5.86 11.88
CA GLY A 164 -12.98 -7.23 11.37
C GLY A 164 -12.31 -7.44 10.02
N MET A 165 -11.72 -8.64 9.81
CA MET A 165 -11.21 -9.07 8.50
C MET A 165 -12.31 -9.75 7.69
N HIS A 166 -12.63 -9.21 6.52
CA HIS A 166 -13.63 -9.75 5.62
C HIS A 166 -12.98 -10.50 4.47
N LEU A 167 -13.30 -11.80 4.35
CA LEU A 167 -12.82 -12.65 3.26
C LEU A 167 -13.47 -12.27 1.93
N SER A 168 -12.71 -12.42 0.84
CA SER A 168 -13.20 -12.29 -0.53
C SER A 168 -13.83 -13.62 -1.01
N ALA A 169 -14.85 -14.09 -0.26
CA ALA A 169 -15.45 -15.41 -0.42
C ALA A 169 -16.13 -15.64 -1.79
N GLU A 170 -16.37 -14.58 -2.55
CA GLU A 170 -16.92 -14.66 -3.90
C GLU A 170 -15.92 -15.24 -4.92
N ASN A 171 -14.63 -15.21 -4.61
CA ASN A 171 -13.57 -15.59 -5.54
C ASN A 171 -12.63 -16.68 -5.01
N LEU A 172 -12.65 -16.93 -3.72
CA LEU A 172 -11.74 -17.90 -3.09
C LEU A 172 -12.39 -18.66 -1.94
N VAL A 173 -11.87 -19.83 -1.66
CA VAL A 173 -12.17 -20.61 -0.47
C VAL A 173 -10.96 -20.51 0.45
N ALA A 174 -11.19 -20.10 1.70
CA ALA A 174 -10.15 -20.06 2.74
C ALA A 174 -10.38 -21.21 3.72
N GLU A 175 -9.37 -22.03 3.90
CA GLU A 175 -9.36 -23.13 4.86
C GLU A 175 -8.24 -22.87 5.88
N VAL A 176 -8.54 -23.08 7.15
CA VAL A 176 -7.54 -23.09 8.22
C VAL A 176 -7.18 -24.55 8.46
N ILE A 177 -5.92 -24.87 8.26
CA ILE A 177 -5.39 -26.24 8.41
C ILE A 177 -4.46 -26.23 9.62
N ASP A 178 -4.70 -27.19 10.56
CA ASP A 178 -3.86 -27.41 11.74
C ASP A 178 -2.56 -28.15 11.40
#